data_9f13ecb033769a8a86d595764a4054df
#
_entry.id   9f13ecb033769a8a86d595764a4054df
#
_cell.length_a   1.000
_cell.length_b   1.000
_cell.length_c   1.000
_cell.angle_alpha   90.00
_cell.angle_beta   90.00
_cell.angle_gamma   90.00
#
_symmetry.space_group_name_H-M   'P 1'
#
loop_
_entity.id
_entity.type
_entity.pdbx_description
1 polymer ?
#
loop_
_entity_poly.entity_id
_entity_poly.type
_entity_poly.pdbx_seq_one_letter_code
_entity_poly.pdbx_strand_id
1 'polypeptide(L)'
;ARSAGIGNARVEEMLELVGIAEAAGKRVSTYSLGMGRRLGLAAALLGDPSALVLDEPVNGLDPEGIRWIRRLLREQAEQGRTVLLSSHLMGELAETVDDVVVINSGQIVADGTLTDVIGSHDSLEDAFFALTGDKATR
;
A
#
# COMPACT_ATOMS: atom_id res chain seq x y z
N ALA A 1 -15.45 0.23 -15.43
CA ALA A 1 -15.37 -1.05 -16.15
C ALA A 1 -16.03 -0.95 -17.55
N ARG A 2 -17.28 -0.61 -17.65
CA ARG A 2 -17.99 -0.56 -18.95
C ARG A 2 -17.35 0.41 -19.96
N SER A 3 -16.91 1.58 -19.51
CA SER A 3 -16.26 2.59 -20.37
C SER A 3 -14.88 2.16 -20.87
N ALA A 4 -14.23 1.22 -20.19
CA ALA A 4 -12.92 0.68 -20.56
C ALA A 4 -13.00 -0.69 -21.26
N GLY A 5 -14.22 -1.16 -21.62
CA GLY A 5 -14.41 -2.47 -22.25
C GLY A 5 -14.14 -3.68 -21.35
N ILE A 6 -14.03 -3.47 -20.05
CA ILE A 6 -13.76 -4.52 -19.08
C ILE A 6 -15.07 -5.28 -18.75
N GLY A 7 -15.05 -6.59 -18.95
CA GLY A 7 -16.21 -7.46 -18.72
C GLY A 7 -16.57 -7.63 -17.24
N ASN A 8 -17.82 -8.03 -16.98
CA ASN A 8 -18.32 -8.26 -15.62
C ASN A 8 -17.52 -9.34 -14.86
N ALA A 9 -17.08 -10.40 -15.55
CA ALA A 9 -16.29 -11.45 -14.94
C ALA A 9 -15.01 -10.91 -14.26
N ARG A 10 -14.32 -9.96 -14.89
CA ARG A 10 -13.14 -9.32 -14.30
C ARG A 10 -13.50 -8.46 -13.08
N VAL A 11 -14.65 -7.81 -13.10
CA VAL A 11 -15.15 -7.06 -11.93
C VAL A 11 -15.40 -7.99 -10.76
N GLU A 12 -16.09 -9.10 -10.99
CA GLU A 12 -16.37 -10.12 -9.97
C GLU A 12 -15.09 -10.70 -9.38
N GLU A 13 -14.14 -11.09 -10.25
CA GLU A 13 -12.81 -11.56 -9.83
C GLU A 13 -12.10 -10.55 -8.91
N MET A 14 -12.11 -9.28 -9.24
CA MET A 14 -11.47 -8.25 -8.40
C MET A 14 -12.19 -8.05 -7.07
N LEU A 15 -13.51 -8.12 -7.04
CA LEU A 15 -14.28 -8.02 -5.79
C LEU A 15 -14.05 -9.23 -4.87
N GLU A 16 -13.89 -10.41 -5.45
CA GLU A 16 -13.50 -11.62 -4.71
C GLU A 16 -12.08 -11.50 -4.15
N LEU A 17 -11.12 -11.06 -4.99
CA LEU A 17 -9.73 -10.88 -4.60
C LEU A 17 -9.59 -9.95 -3.38
N VAL A 18 -10.36 -8.87 -3.35
CA VAL A 18 -10.32 -7.92 -2.23
C VAL A 18 -11.33 -8.25 -1.11
N GLY A 19 -12.08 -9.33 -1.23
CA GLY A 19 -12.96 -9.86 -0.19
C GLY A 19 -14.19 -9.00 0.11
N ILE A 20 -14.80 -8.38 -0.91
CA ILE A 20 -16.05 -7.61 -0.81
C ILE A 20 -17.13 -8.04 -1.82
N ALA A 21 -17.00 -9.23 -2.38
CA ALA A 21 -17.96 -9.74 -3.37
C ALA A 21 -19.41 -9.75 -2.85
N GLU A 22 -19.64 -10.13 -1.59
CA GLU A 22 -20.96 -10.15 -0.96
C GLU A 22 -21.59 -8.73 -0.84
N ALA A 23 -20.76 -7.70 -0.89
CA ALA A 23 -21.22 -6.32 -0.81
C ALA A 23 -21.42 -5.67 -2.19
N ALA A 24 -21.18 -6.39 -3.29
CA ALA A 24 -21.24 -5.87 -4.65
C ALA A 24 -22.58 -5.18 -5.02
N GLY A 25 -23.69 -5.68 -4.46
CA GLY A 25 -25.03 -5.10 -4.68
C GLY A 25 -25.38 -3.91 -3.79
N LYS A 26 -24.54 -3.57 -2.80
CA LYS A 26 -24.80 -2.47 -1.88
C LYS A 26 -24.31 -1.14 -2.44
N ARG A 27 -24.90 -0.04 -1.97
CA ARG A 27 -24.43 1.29 -2.32
C ARG A 27 -23.08 1.57 -1.65
N VAL A 28 -22.13 2.13 -2.37
CA VAL A 28 -20.79 2.47 -1.84
C VAL A 28 -20.87 3.41 -0.64
N SER A 29 -21.88 4.27 -0.56
CA SER A 29 -22.14 5.15 0.59
C SER A 29 -22.40 4.40 1.92
N THR A 30 -22.69 3.10 1.85
CA THR A 30 -22.92 2.24 3.03
C THR A 30 -21.69 1.42 3.42
N TYR A 31 -20.59 1.57 2.70
CA TYR A 31 -19.37 0.83 2.97
C TYR A 31 -18.65 1.38 4.21
N SER A 32 -18.05 0.47 4.97
CA SER A 32 -17.08 0.87 6.00
C SER A 32 -15.82 1.46 5.35
N LEU A 33 -15.00 2.14 6.13
CA LEU A 33 -13.71 2.66 5.65
C LEU A 33 -12.87 1.54 5.01
N GLY A 34 -12.74 0.40 5.68
CA GLY A 34 -12.02 -0.77 5.16
C GLY A 34 -12.60 -1.30 3.86
N MET A 35 -13.93 -1.39 3.73
CA MET A 35 -14.57 -1.80 2.47
C MET A 35 -14.32 -0.78 1.35
N GLY A 36 -14.33 0.51 1.65
CA GLY A 36 -14.00 1.56 0.69
C GLY A 36 -12.57 1.45 0.19
N ARG A 37 -11.59 1.17 1.07
CA ARG A 37 -10.19 0.92 0.71
C ARG A 37 -10.05 -0.33 -0.16
N ARG A 38 -10.71 -1.43 0.18
CA ARG A 38 -10.76 -2.66 -0.62
C ARG A 38 -11.31 -2.40 -2.02
N LEU A 39 -12.40 -1.64 -2.13
CA LEU A 39 -12.97 -1.28 -3.42
C LEU A 39 -12.01 -0.41 -4.26
N GLY A 40 -11.32 0.56 -3.65
CA GLY A 40 -10.30 1.37 -4.31
C GLY A 40 -9.18 0.52 -4.89
N LEU A 41 -8.71 -0.46 -4.13
CA LEU A 41 -7.68 -1.39 -4.59
C LEU A 41 -8.18 -2.31 -5.73
N ALA A 42 -9.41 -2.82 -5.62
CA ALA A 42 -10.04 -3.57 -6.71
C ALA A 42 -10.13 -2.74 -8.00
N ALA A 43 -10.48 -1.46 -7.88
CA ALA A 43 -10.54 -0.55 -9.03
C ALA A 43 -9.15 -0.29 -9.64
N ALA A 44 -8.11 -0.16 -8.82
CA ALA A 44 -6.72 -0.01 -9.28
C ALA A 44 -6.22 -1.26 -10.01
N LEU A 45 -6.59 -2.45 -9.55
CA LEU A 45 -6.20 -3.73 -10.15
C LEU A 45 -7.05 -4.13 -11.37
N LEU A 46 -8.19 -3.49 -11.58
CA LEU A 46 -9.18 -3.88 -12.58
C LEU A 46 -8.60 -3.91 -14.00
N GLY A 47 -7.76 -2.94 -14.33
CA GLY A 47 -7.11 -2.79 -15.65
C GLY A 47 -5.87 -3.66 -15.85
N ASP A 48 -5.55 -4.53 -14.92
CA ASP A 48 -4.34 -5.37 -14.92
C ASP A 48 -3.03 -4.55 -15.13
N PRO A 49 -2.79 -3.53 -14.29
CA PRO A 49 -1.63 -2.65 -14.46
C PRO A 49 -0.33 -3.39 -14.15
N SER A 50 0.78 -2.99 -14.82
CA SER A 50 2.13 -3.46 -14.48
C SER A 50 2.70 -2.79 -13.23
N ALA A 51 2.16 -1.63 -12.84
CA ALA A 51 2.56 -0.89 -11.65
C ALA A 51 1.35 -0.38 -10.87
N LEU A 52 1.43 -0.46 -9.54
CA LEU A 52 0.47 0.08 -8.59
C LEU A 52 1.11 1.24 -7.82
N VAL A 53 0.43 2.37 -7.75
CA VAL A 53 0.84 3.53 -6.93
C VAL A 53 -0.25 3.78 -5.89
N LEU A 54 0.13 3.68 -4.62
CA LEU A 54 -0.80 3.71 -3.49
C LEU A 54 -0.35 4.76 -2.48
N ASP A 55 -1.25 5.68 -2.17
CA ASP A 55 -1.01 6.73 -1.17
C ASP A 55 -1.66 6.35 0.16
N GLU A 56 -0.83 6.17 1.20
CA GLU A 56 -1.23 5.80 2.56
C GLU A 56 -2.23 4.62 2.61
N PRO A 57 -1.94 3.46 1.96
CA PRO A 57 -2.93 2.41 1.78
C PRO A 57 -3.40 1.76 3.08
N VAL A 58 -2.59 1.80 4.15
CA VAL A 58 -2.90 1.19 5.46
C VAL A 58 -3.59 2.15 6.42
N ASN A 59 -3.61 3.45 6.12
CA ASN A 59 -4.10 4.46 7.03
C ASN A 59 -5.57 4.27 7.38
N GLY A 60 -5.88 4.23 8.69
CA GLY A 60 -7.24 4.06 9.22
C GLY A 60 -7.81 2.65 9.12
N LEU A 61 -6.99 1.66 8.77
CA LEU A 61 -7.37 0.25 8.85
C LEU A 61 -7.13 -0.30 10.27
N ASP A 62 -7.92 -1.31 10.62
CA ASP A 62 -7.67 -2.12 11.81
C ASP A 62 -6.49 -3.11 11.56
N PRO A 63 -5.96 -3.74 12.59
CA PRO A 63 -4.82 -4.66 12.46
C PRO A 63 -5.05 -5.81 11.48
N GLU A 64 -6.29 -6.28 11.33
CA GLU A 64 -6.64 -7.32 10.36
C GLU A 64 -6.57 -6.78 8.93
N GLY A 65 -7.10 -5.57 8.70
CA GLY A 65 -7.05 -4.88 7.42
C GLY A 65 -5.61 -4.57 6.99
N ILE A 66 -4.75 -4.16 7.92
CA ILE A 66 -3.32 -3.93 7.65
C ILE A 66 -2.65 -5.23 7.19
N ARG A 67 -2.81 -6.33 7.95
CA ARG A 67 -2.25 -7.63 7.56
C ARG A 67 -2.76 -8.12 6.20
N TRP A 68 -4.04 -7.92 5.94
CA TRP A 68 -4.64 -8.30 4.66
C TRP A 68 -4.02 -7.52 3.50
N ILE A 69 -3.92 -6.18 3.58
CA ILE A 69 -3.39 -5.37 2.48
C ILE A 69 -1.91 -5.66 2.24
N ARG A 70 -1.11 -5.82 3.30
CA ARG A 70 0.31 -6.19 3.19
C ARG A 70 0.50 -7.49 2.41
N ARG A 71 -0.27 -8.54 2.76
CA ARG A 71 -0.23 -9.82 2.05
C ARG A 71 -0.60 -9.64 0.58
N LEU A 72 -1.68 -8.91 0.29
CA LEU A 72 -2.11 -8.67 -1.09
C LEU A 72 -1.05 -7.91 -1.90
N LEU A 73 -0.43 -6.88 -1.35
CA LEU A 73 0.62 -6.12 -2.04
C LEU A 73 1.87 -6.97 -2.30
N ARG A 74 2.26 -7.82 -1.35
CA ARG A 74 3.33 -8.80 -1.55
C ARG A 74 3.00 -9.78 -2.68
N GLU A 75 1.80 -10.37 -2.68
CA GLU A 75 1.34 -11.25 -3.74
C GLU A 75 1.36 -10.57 -5.12
N GLN A 76 1.00 -9.28 -5.19
CA GLN A 76 1.09 -8.51 -6.44
C GLN A 76 2.54 -8.32 -6.90
N ALA A 77 3.47 -8.04 -5.99
CA ALA A 77 4.89 -7.90 -6.30
C ALA A 77 5.50 -9.24 -6.76
N GLU A 78 5.16 -10.36 -6.11
CA GLU A 78 5.58 -11.71 -6.49
C GLU A 78 5.09 -12.12 -7.89
N GLN A 79 3.94 -11.58 -8.33
CA GLN A 79 3.42 -11.74 -9.69
C GLN A 79 4.15 -10.86 -10.73
N GLY A 80 5.18 -10.11 -10.32
CA GLY A 80 5.99 -9.28 -11.18
C GLY A 80 5.48 -7.85 -11.37
N ARG A 81 4.52 -7.39 -10.56
CA ARG A 81 4.08 -5.98 -10.58
C ARG A 81 5.04 -5.11 -9.77
N THR A 82 5.25 -3.90 -10.22
CA THR A 82 5.88 -2.87 -9.40
C THR A 82 4.85 -2.27 -8.45
N VAL A 83 5.13 -2.27 -7.15
CA VAL A 83 4.27 -1.67 -6.13
C VAL A 83 5.01 -0.51 -5.48
N LEU A 84 4.52 0.71 -5.69
CA LEU A 84 4.98 1.91 -5.00
C LEU A 84 3.92 2.35 -4.01
N LEU A 85 4.28 2.49 -2.75
CA LEU A 85 3.38 2.98 -1.72
C LEU A 85 4.02 4.09 -0.89
N SER A 86 3.22 5.06 -0.46
CA SER A 86 3.60 6.03 0.57
C SER A 86 3.10 5.57 1.94
N SER A 87 3.84 5.84 2.99
CA SER A 87 3.38 5.73 4.37
C SER A 87 4.24 6.56 5.31
N HIS A 88 3.66 6.98 6.41
CA HIS A 88 4.37 7.57 7.55
C HIS A 88 4.52 6.57 8.73
N LEU A 89 3.99 5.35 8.59
CA LEU A 89 4.07 4.29 9.59
C LEU A 89 5.29 3.41 9.31
N MET A 90 6.47 3.83 9.79
CA MET A 90 7.76 3.22 9.46
C MET A 90 7.84 1.74 9.84
N GLY A 91 7.25 1.34 10.97
CA GLY A 91 7.20 -0.06 11.39
C GLY A 91 6.42 -0.95 10.41
N GLU A 92 5.28 -0.45 9.89
CA GLU A 92 4.48 -1.18 8.91
C GLU A 92 5.18 -1.26 7.54
N LEU A 93 5.89 -0.18 7.16
CA LEU A 93 6.71 -0.17 5.94
C LEU A 93 7.81 -1.23 6.02
N ALA A 94 8.58 -1.27 7.09
CA ALA A 94 9.71 -2.19 7.26
C ALA A 94 9.30 -3.67 7.12
N GLU A 95 8.04 -4.01 7.43
CA GLU A 95 7.52 -5.36 7.23
C GLU A 95 6.93 -5.62 5.84
N THR A 96 6.84 -4.59 5.00
CA THR A 96 6.08 -4.67 3.74
C THR A 96 6.96 -4.52 2.50
N VAL A 97 7.97 -3.64 2.55
CA VAL A 97 8.73 -3.20 1.37
C VAL A 97 10.11 -3.85 1.29
N ASP A 98 10.66 -3.88 0.08
CA ASP A 98 12.03 -4.34 -0.18
C ASP A 98 12.98 -3.15 -0.31
N ASP A 99 12.53 -2.08 -0.97
CA ASP A 99 13.27 -0.85 -1.21
C ASP A 99 12.57 0.35 -0.59
N VAL A 100 13.34 1.35 -0.21
CA VAL A 100 12.85 2.57 0.45
C VAL A 100 13.43 3.81 -0.22
N VAL A 101 12.57 4.79 -0.45
CA VAL A 101 12.97 6.15 -0.84
C VAL A 101 12.52 7.10 0.26
N VAL A 102 13.46 7.80 0.89
CA VAL A 102 13.17 8.80 1.92
C VAL A 102 13.19 10.19 1.29
N ILE A 103 12.08 10.91 1.46
CA ILE A 103 11.91 12.27 0.93
C ILE A 103 11.78 13.25 2.09
N ASN A 104 12.59 14.30 2.09
CA ASN A 104 12.49 15.41 3.04
C ASN A 104 12.58 16.74 2.31
N SER A 105 11.63 17.65 2.59
CA SER A 105 11.60 19.01 2.00
C SER A 105 11.71 19.01 0.46
N GLY A 106 11.08 18.02 -0.20
CA GLY A 106 11.06 17.89 -1.66
C GLY A 106 12.36 17.32 -2.27
N GLN A 107 13.27 16.79 -1.44
CA GLN A 107 14.51 16.17 -1.88
C GLN A 107 14.57 14.71 -1.44
N ILE A 108 15.12 13.85 -2.29
CA ILE A 108 15.46 12.48 -1.91
C ILE A 108 16.71 12.54 -1.03
N VAL A 109 16.59 12.07 0.21
CA VAL A 109 17.69 12.04 1.20
C VAL A 109 18.27 10.65 1.39
N ALA A 110 17.54 9.60 1.01
CA ALA A 110 18.04 8.23 0.91
C ALA A 110 17.23 7.46 -0.14
N ASP A 111 17.87 6.50 -0.80
CA ASP A 111 17.29 5.59 -1.78
C ASP A 111 18.10 4.29 -1.79
N GLY A 112 17.45 3.15 -1.62
CA GLY A 112 18.10 1.84 -1.60
C GLY A 112 17.25 0.76 -0.97
N THR A 113 17.86 -0.41 -0.74
CA THR A 113 17.18 -1.49 -0.05
C THR A 113 16.83 -1.08 1.38
N LEU A 114 15.79 -1.69 1.94
CA LEU A 114 15.40 -1.45 3.34
C LEU A 114 16.61 -1.59 4.29
N THR A 115 17.43 -2.61 4.08
CA THR A 115 18.63 -2.88 4.89
C THR A 115 19.67 -1.77 4.74
N ASP A 116 19.92 -1.29 3.51
CA ASP A 116 20.90 -0.23 3.27
C ASP A 116 20.45 1.09 3.90
N VAL A 117 19.14 1.41 3.82
CA VAL A 117 18.59 2.64 4.40
C VAL A 117 18.58 2.60 5.92
N ILE A 118 18.27 1.46 6.55
CA ILE A 118 18.38 1.28 8.00
C ILE A 118 19.85 1.40 8.43
N GLY A 119 20.79 0.78 7.69
CA GLY A 119 22.23 0.85 7.95
C GLY A 119 22.59 0.38 9.37
N SER A 120 23.18 1.28 10.16
CA SER A 120 23.59 1.01 11.54
C SER A 120 22.54 1.39 12.60
N HIS A 121 21.37 1.83 12.20
CA HIS A 121 20.28 2.20 13.11
C HIS A 121 19.47 0.97 13.55
N ASP A 122 18.77 1.09 14.68
CA ASP A 122 17.98 -0.02 15.22
C ASP A 122 16.67 -0.26 14.44
N SER A 123 16.18 0.76 13.74
CA SER A 123 14.92 0.69 13.00
C SER A 123 14.92 1.65 11.80
N LEU A 124 13.94 1.46 10.89
CA LEU A 124 13.67 2.42 9.80
C LEU A 124 13.26 3.79 10.34
N GLU A 125 12.57 3.82 11.48
CA GLU A 125 12.15 5.05 12.15
C GLU A 125 13.37 5.86 12.64
N ASP A 126 14.32 5.20 13.30
CA ASP A 126 15.56 5.84 13.76
C ASP A 126 16.40 6.36 12.59
N ALA A 127 16.51 5.57 11.51
CA ALA A 127 17.19 5.98 10.29
C ALA A 127 16.50 7.20 9.66
N PHE A 128 15.18 7.21 9.59
CA PHE A 128 14.40 8.33 9.05
C PHE A 128 14.66 9.62 9.84
N PHE A 129 14.59 9.59 11.19
CA PHE A 129 14.87 10.77 12.01
C PHE A 129 16.33 11.25 11.90
N ALA A 130 17.27 10.34 11.78
CA ALA A 130 18.67 10.69 11.54
C ALA A 130 18.87 11.40 10.19
N LEU A 131 18.23 10.92 9.14
CA LEU A 131 18.31 11.45 7.77
C LEU A 131 17.58 12.78 7.61
N THR A 132 16.47 12.99 8.32
CA THR A 132 15.63 14.19 8.19
C THR A 132 16.01 15.31 9.16
N GLY A 133 16.90 15.04 10.10
CA GLY A 133 17.37 16.03 11.09
C GLY A 133 16.36 16.30 12.21
N ASP A 134 15.24 15.59 12.26
CA ASP A 134 14.31 15.62 13.38
C ASP A 134 14.90 14.80 14.52
N LYS A 135 15.58 15.49 15.43
CA LYS A 135 16.00 14.87 16.70
C LYS A 135 14.73 14.50 17.46
N ALA A 136 14.44 13.20 17.58
CA ALA A 136 13.44 12.71 18.50
C ALA A 136 13.63 13.45 19.84
N THR A 137 12.68 14.32 20.16
CA THR A 137 12.63 14.97 21.46
C THR A 137 12.39 13.85 22.47
N ARG A 138 13.42 13.51 23.25
CA ARG A 138 13.36 12.57 24.38
C ARG A 138 12.39 13.08 25.43
#